data_07f252968cc2170dee9cf95547ec40be
#
_entry.id   07f252968cc2170dee9cf95547ec40be
#
_cell.length_a   1.000
_cell.length_b   1.000
_cell.length_c   1.000
_cell.angle_alpha   90.00
_cell.angle_beta   90.00
_cell.angle_gamma   90.00
#
_symmetry.space_group_name_H-M   'P 1'
#
loop_
_entity.id
_entity.type
_entity.pdbx_description
1 polymer ?
#
loop_
_entity_poly.entity_id
_entity_poly.type
_entity_poly.pdbx_seq_one_letter_code
_entity_poly.pdbx_strand_id
1 'polypeptide(L)'
;FMNIVTYATPGAFLADNQAYLRDHEVEAQLNLGNAVAHREEPCGPELLFGKVEEQGRAVLLFGYLVPWNLCLDDVAHSDSGVQAARELALWLKAQEIVVPGVNGRQVLCEAFLQVWGSAYELRIAMDAMVLRRLHAPLPKGGALRLAVPEDEEVAAPWIAAFQQEAGHRELPLEMAREKFQKRVEKGTLYLFETRAGTPVFMATVSRFLPHGKCISGVYTEPGSRGQGYCQEAMALLCQRLMGQGDEYVALFVDKTNPVSNRAYQKIGFEIVEDNCDYRLKEGT
;
A
#
# COMPACT_ATOMS: atom_id res chain seq x y z
N PHE A 1 -0.68 25.56 -19.20
CA PHE A 1 0.73 25.48 -18.81
C PHE A 1 0.80 24.76 -17.45
N MET A 2 1.56 23.68 -17.38
CA MET A 2 1.74 22.92 -16.14
C MET A 2 3.00 23.37 -15.42
N ASN A 3 2.91 23.45 -14.08
CA ASN A 3 4.01 23.83 -13.21
C ASN A 3 4.27 22.71 -12.21
N ILE A 4 5.54 22.33 -12.00
CA ILE A 4 5.94 21.34 -11.01
C ILE A 4 6.44 22.05 -9.79
N VAL A 5 5.82 21.76 -8.66
CA VAL A 5 6.15 22.32 -7.33
C VAL A 5 6.69 21.21 -6.46
N THR A 6 7.87 21.39 -5.90
CA THR A 6 8.48 20.49 -4.91
C THR A 6 8.50 21.12 -3.55
N TYR A 7 8.55 20.31 -2.50
CA TYR A 7 8.51 20.76 -1.12
C TYR A 7 9.85 20.53 -0.42
N ALA A 8 10.17 21.39 0.52
CA ALA A 8 11.40 21.27 1.31
C ALA A 8 11.35 20.09 2.31
N THR A 9 10.14 19.72 2.76
CA THR A 9 9.90 18.59 3.66
C THR A 9 8.58 17.92 3.29
N PRO A 10 8.39 16.61 3.60
CA PRO A 10 7.09 15.97 3.50
C PRO A 10 6.01 16.64 4.35
N GLY A 11 6.37 17.26 5.48
CA GLY A 11 5.45 18.04 6.31
C GLY A 11 4.85 19.24 5.58
N ALA A 12 5.65 19.95 4.77
CA ALA A 12 5.17 21.04 3.93
C ALA A 12 4.22 20.54 2.82
N PHE A 13 4.54 19.38 2.20
CA PHE A 13 3.65 18.71 1.25
C PHE A 13 2.30 18.36 1.88
N LEU A 14 2.31 17.78 3.09
CA LEU A 14 1.09 17.43 3.82
C LEU A 14 0.23 18.67 4.12
N ALA A 15 0.85 19.75 4.57
CA ALA A 15 0.14 20.98 4.93
C ALA A 15 -0.53 21.64 3.73
N ASP A 16 0.18 21.74 2.60
CA ASP A 16 -0.34 22.40 1.40
C ASP A 16 -1.44 21.60 0.69
N ASN A 17 -1.42 20.26 0.81
CA ASN A 17 -2.38 19.37 0.16
C ASN A 17 -3.39 18.75 1.14
N GLN A 18 -3.52 19.31 2.34
CA GLN A 18 -4.31 18.74 3.44
C GLN A 18 -5.76 18.45 3.06
N ALA A 19 -6.41 19.36 2.35
CA ALA A 19 -7.81 19.19 1.97
C ALA A 19 -8.02 17.96 1.07
N TYR A 20 -7.21 17.84 0.03
CA TYR A 20 -7.27 16.67 -0.86
C TYR A 20 -6.93 15.37 -0.11
N LEU A 21 -5.82 15.37 0.61
CA LEU A 21 -5.33 14.18 1.32
C LEU A 21 -6.34 13.69 2.38
N ARG A 22 -7.05 14.61 3.07
CA ARG A 22 -8.08 14.24 4.05
C ARG A 22 -9.25 13.48 3.43
N ASP A 23 -9.65 13.89 2.22
CA ASP A 23 -10.80 13.29 1.53
C ASP A 23 -10.41 12.01 0.75
N HIS A 24 -9.11 11.84 0.44
CA HIS A 24 -8.57 10.77 -0.42
C HIS A 24 -7.43 9.97 0.25
N GLU A 25 -7.49 9.78 1.58
CA GLU A 25 -6.43 9.07 2.32
C GLU A 25 -6.19 7.64 1.81
N VAL A 26 -7.24 6.97 1.35
CA VAL A 26 -7.14 5.57 0.87
C VAL A 26 -6.47 5.50 -0.49
N GLU A 27 -6.83 6.39 -1.41
CA GLU A 27 -6.24 6.49 -2.74
C GLU A 27 -4.76 6.90 -2.63
N ALA A 28 -4.48 7.92 -1.83
CA ALA A 28 -3.14 8.47 -1.61
C ALA A 28 -2.33 7.73 -0.53
N GLN A 29 -2.76 6.56 -0.07
CA GLN A 29 -2.19 5.88 1.10
C GLN A 29 -0.67 5.67 1.05
N LEU A 30 -0.08 5.51 -0.14
CA LEU A 30 1.37 5.35 -0.30
C LEU A 30 2.10 6.67 -0.05
N ASN A 31 1.72 7.73 -0.74
CA ASN A 31 2.31 9.05 -0.56
C ASN A 31 2.03 9.61 0.83
N LEU A 32 0.79 9.51 1.29
CA LEU A 32 0.40 9.98 2.61
C LEU A 32 1.15 9.24 3.72
N GLY A 33 1.22 7.91 3.66
CA GLY A 33 1.93 7.11 4.65
C GLY A 33 3.43 7.42 4.70
N ASN A 34 4.07 7.54 3.54
CA ASN A 34 5.48 7.92 3.45
C ASN A 34 5.72 9.35 3.97
N ALA A 35 4.86 10.32 3.59
CA ALA A 35 5.00 11.69 4.04
C ALA A 35 4.79 11.85 5.55
N VAL A 36 3.87 11.10 6.15
CA VAL A 36 3.66 11.09 7.61
C VAL A 36 4.88 10.49 8.32
N ALA A 37 5.42 9.37 7.81
CA ALA A 37 6.56 8.69 8.43
C ALA A 37 7.86 9.51 8.40
N HIS A 38 8.04 10.35 7.36
CA HIS A 38 9.26 11.13 7.12
C HIS A 38 9.04 12.64 7.24
N ARG A 39 8.03 13.05 7.99
CA ARG A 39 7.45 14.41 8.04
C ARG A 39 8.46 15.54 8.13
N GLU A 40 9.47 15.39 8.99
CA GLU A 40 10.45 16.42 9.32
C GLU A 40 11.78 16.26 8.56
N GLU A 41 11.90 15.24 7.72
CA GLU A 41 13.11 14.99 6.97
C GLU A 41 13.24 15.96 5.79
N PRO A 42 14.46 16.46 5.49
CA PRO A 42 14.67 17.31 4.33
C PRO A 42 14.48 16.54 3.02
N CYS A 43 13.71 17.08 2.09
CA CYS A 43 13.59 16.55 0.75
C CYS A 43 14.87 16.74 -0.07
N GLY A 44 15.13 15.76 -0.95
CA GLY A 44 16.26 15.72 -1.86
C GLY A 44 16.05 14.62 -2.91
N PRO A 45 17.11 14.19 -3.62
CA PRO A 45 16.97 13.20 -4.70
C PRO A 45 16.45 11.82 -4.24
N GLU A 46 16.64 11.48 -2.95
CA GLU A 46 16.25 10.19 -2.37
C GLU A 46 14.92 10.23 -1.60
N LEU A 47 14.45 11.43 -1.28
CA LEU A 47 13.16 11.69 -0.63
C LEU A 47 12.52 12.91 -1.28
N LEU A 48 11.58 12.73 -2.17
CA LEU A 48 10.99 13.80 -2.97
C LEU A 48 9.48 13.79 -2.85
N PHE A 49 8.88 14.96 -2.56
CA PHE A 49 7.43 15.16 -2.59
C PHE A 49 7.10 16.41 -3.39
N GLY A 50 6.03 16.33 -4.17
CA GLY A 50 5.61 17.44 -5.01
C GLY A 50 4.20 17.29 -5.56
N LYS A 51 3.85 18.29 -6.34
CA LYS A 51 2.60 18.32 -7.12
C LYS A 51 2.85 18.88 -8.50
N VAL A 52 2.01 18.51 -9.44
CA VAL A 52 1.89 19.19 -10.73
C VAL A 52 0.63 20.03 -10.69
N GLU A 53 0.75 21.30 -11.05
CA GLU A 53 -0.34 22.26 -11.08
C GLU A 53 -0.69 22.67 -12.51
N GLU A 54 -1.99 22.80 -12.76
CA GLU A 54 -2.51 23.46 -13.95
C GLU A 54 -3.36 24.65 -13.51
N GLN A 55 -3.04 25.85 -14.01
CA GLN A 55 -3.71 27.11 -13.64
C GLN A 55 -3.79 27.33 -12.10
N GLY A 56 -2.72 26.96 -11.37
CA GLY A 56 -2.63 27.12 -9.92
C GLY A 56 -3.42 26.10 -9.10
N ARG A 57 -3.95 25.03 -9.73
CA ARG A 57 -4.64 23.94 -9.05
C ARG A 57 -3.84 22.64 -9.20
N ALA A 58 -3.67 21.89 -8.14
CA ALA A 58 -3.06 20.59 -8.20
C ALA A 58 -3.90 19.65 -9.07
N VAL A 59 -3.24 18.97 -10.02
CA VAL A 59 -3.84 17.95 -10.90
C VAL A 59 -3.23 16.58 -10.67
N LEU A 60 -2.02 16.52 -10.09
CA LEU A 60 -1.30 15.32 -9.72
C LEU A 60 -0.48 15.58 -8.48
N LEU A 61 -0.49 14.67 -7.50
CA LEU A 61 0.50 14.61 -6.43
C LEU A 61 1.50 13.49 -6.70
N PHE A 62 2.73 13.67 -6.24
CA PHE A 62 3.74 12.63 -6.36
C PHE A 62 4.65 12.57 -5.14
N GLY A 63 5.18 11.38 -4.87
CA GLY A 63 6.17 11.15 -3.83
C GLY A 63 7.13 10.04 -4.25
N TYR A 64 8.39 10.19 -3.88
CA TYR A 64 9.45 9.24 -4.15
C TYR A 64 10.32 9.08 -2.91
N LEU A 65 10.57 7.85 -2.54
CA LEU A 65 11.43 7.44 -1.44
C LEU A 65 12.27 6.24 -1.88
N VAL A 66 13.58 6.41 -1.94
CA VAL A 66 14.52 5.33 -2.27
C VAL A 66 14.41 4.21 -1.22
N PRO A 67 14.38 2.93 -1.63
CA PRO A 67 14.54 2.37 -2.99
C PRO A 67 13.19 2.04 -3.69
N TRP A 68 12.10 2.69 -3.28
CA TRP A 68 10.76 2.35 -3.74
C TRP A 68 10.39 3.06 -5.05
N ASN A 69 9.27 2.67 -5.64
CA ASN A 69 8.74 3.31 -6.83
C ASN A 69 8.29 4.75 -6.55
N LEU A 70 8.30 5.58 -7.60
CA LEU A 70 7.58 6.84 -7.61
C LEU A 70 6.08 6.57 -7.49
N CYS A 71 5.41 7.24 -6.57
CA CYS A 71 3.97 7.15 -6.36
C CYS A 71 3.25 8.35 -6.97
N LEU A 72 2.17 8.10 -7.72
CA LEU A 72 1.34 9.10 -8.39
C LEU A 72 -0.08 9.04 -7.86
N ASP A 73 -0.62 10.17 -7.36
CA ASP A 73 -2.01 10.31 -6.96
C ASP A 73 -2.75 11.21 -7.96
N ASP A 74 -3.82 10.69 -8.55
CA ASP A 74 -4.64 11.40 -9.54
C ASP A 74 -5.63 12.36 -8.89
N VAL A 75 -5.25 13.62 -8.79
CA VAL A 75 -6.13 14.65 -8.21
C VAL A 75 -7.24 15.05 -9.16
N ALA A 76 -6.92 15.13 -10.45
CA ALA A 76 -7.84 15.68 -11.45
C ALA A 76 -8.84 14.66 -11.99
N HIS A 77 -8.50 13.36 -11.96
CA HIS A 77 -9.28 12.27 -12.59
C HIS A 77 -9.70 12.59 -14.04
N SER A 78 -8.76 13.18 -14.81
CA SER A 78 -9.02 13.70 -16.16
C SER A 78 -7.76 13.65 -17.01
N ASP A 79 -7.86 14.08 -18.27
CA ASP A 79 -6.73 14.20 -19.19
C ASP A 79 -5.61 15.12 -18.66
N SER A 80 -5.94 16.08 -17.77
CA SER A 80 -4.95 16.93 -17.11
C SER A 80 -4.01 16.12 -16.21
N GLY A 81 -4.53 15.13 -15.46
CA GLY A 81 -3.71 14.21 -14.64
C GLY A 81 -2.78 13.37 -15.52
N VAL A 82 -3.29 12.86 -16.63
CA VAL A 82 -2.51 12.08 -17.61
C VAL A 82 -1.39 12.92 -18.23
N GLN A 83 -1.68 14.16 -18.61
CA GLN A 83 -0.66 15.08 -19.13
C GLN A 83 0.35 15.46 -18.04
N ALA A 84 -0.10 15.66 -16.80
CA ALA A 84 0.77 15.95 -15.67
C ALA A 84 1.79 14.82 -15.41
N ALA A 85 1.38 13.56 -15.57
CA ALA A 85 2.28 12.41 -15.44
C ALA A 85 3.40 12.43 -16.53
N ARG A 86 3.08 12.84 -17.75
CA ARG A 86 4.07 13.02 -18.82
C ARG A 86 5.05 14.15 -18.53
N GLU A 87 4.53 15.30 -18.09
CA GLU A 87 5.37 16.46 -17.73
C GLU A 87 6.29 16.14 -16.55
N LEU A 88 5.80 15.40 -15.54
CA LEU A 88 6.61 14.94 -14.42
C LEU A 88 7.76 14.03 -14.89
N ALA A 89 7.50 13.11 -15.83
CA ALA A 89 8.54 12.25 -16.39
C ALA A 89 9.64 13.04 -17.09
N LEU A 90 9.28 14.07 -17.88
CA LEU A 90 10.23 14.98 -18.53
C LEU A 90 11.05 15.75 -17.50
N TRP A 91 10.38 16.27 -16.47
CA TRP A 91 11.03 17.04 -15.40
C TRP A 91 12.03 16.20 -14.61
N LEU A 92 11.65 14.97 -14.19
CA LEU A 92 12.56 14.07 -13.47
C LEU A 92 13.81 13.73 -14.28
N LYS A 93 13.65 13.52 -15.61
CA LYS A 93 14.78 13.32 -16.51
C LYS A 93 15.70 14.54 -16.56
N ALA A 94 15.12 15.74 -16.62
CA ALA A 94 15.89 17.00 -16.66
C ALA A 94 16.61 17.26 -15.31
N GLN A 95 16.10 16.73 -14.21
CA GLN A 95 16.75 16.78 -12.89
C GLN A 95 17.73 15.61 -12.65
N GLU A 96 17.89 14.70 -13.63
CA GLU A 96 18.72 13.49 -13.51
C GLU A 96 18.29 12.55 -12.36
N ILE A 97 17.01 12.61 -11.96
CA ILE A 97 16.45 11.75 -10.94
C ILE A 97 15.95 10.45 -11.59
N VAL A 98 16.55 9.33 -11.20
CA VAL A 98 16.19 8.00 -11.70
C VAL A 98 15.27 7.31 -10.70
N VAL A 99 14.15 6.78 -11.18
CA VAL A 99 13.19 6.02 -10.37
C VAL A 99 13.14 4.57 -10.83
N PRO A 100 13.05 3.59 -9.92
CA PRO A 100 13.07 2.17 -10.28
C PRO A 100 11.77 1.68 -10.92
N GLY A 101 10.71 2.46 -10.80
CA GLY A 101 9.38 2.18 -11.31
C GLY A 101 8.38 3.24 -10.88
N VAL A 102 7.11 2.98 -11.15
CA VAL A 102 6.01 3.90 -10.85
C VAL A 102 4.78 3.14 -10.34
N ASN A 103 4.15 3.69 -9.31
CA ASN A 103 2.89 3.24 -8.74
C ASN A 103 1.81 4.30 -8.91
N GLY A 104 0.58 3.86 -9.15
CA GLY A 104 -0.58 4.73 -9.24
C GLY A 104 -1.66 4.14 -10.15
N ARG A 105 -2.63 4.95 -10.53
CA ARG A 105 -3.62 4.54 -11.53
C ARG A 105 -2.93 4.14 -12.83
N GLN A 106 -3.42 3.08 -13.46
CA GLN A 106 -2.83 2.53 -14.69
C GLN A 106 -2.60 3.59 -15.76
N VAL A 107 -3.60 4.44 -15.99
CA VAL A 107 -3.53 5.49 -17.02
C VAL A 107 -2.41 6.51 -16.78
N LEU A 108 -2.12 6.84 -15.52
CA LEU A 108 -1.03 7.75 -15.15
C LEU A 108 0.34 7.06 -15.30
N CYS A 109 0.45 5.83 -14.81
CA CYS A 109 1.68 5.05 -14.92
C CYS A 109 2.09 4.85 -16.37
N GLU A 110 1.15 4.46 -17.24
CA GLU A 110 1.40 4.26 -18.67
C GLU A 110 1.80 5.57 -19.36
N ALA A 111 1.12 6.69 -19.05
CA ALA A 111 1.48 8.00 -19.59
C ALA A 111 2.89 8.45 -19.18
N PHE A 112 3.25 8.23 -17.91
CA PHE A 112 4.60 8.47 -17.39
C PHE A 112 5.64 7.64 -18.14
N LEU A 113 5.42 6.33 -18.27
CA LEU A 113 6.37 5.38 -18.86
C LEU A 113 6.54 5.57 -20.37
N GLN A 114 5.50 6.01 -21.10
CA GLN A 114 5.61 6.37 -22.51
C GLN A 114 6.66 7.46 -22.76
N VAL A 115 6.75 8.42 -21.85
CA VAL A 115 7.73 9.52 -21.92
C VAL A 115 9.08 9.12 -21.34
N TRP A 116 9.06 8.26 -20.30
CA TRP A 116 10.29 7.78 -19.66
C TRP A 116 11.21 7.06 -20.65
N GLY A 117 10.64 6.27 -21.57
CA GLY A 117 11.36 5.70 -22.71
C GLY A 117 12.21 4.47 -22.38
N SER A 118 12.12 3.92 -21.17
CA SER A 118 12.80 2.69 -20.76
C SER A 118 11.84 1.49 -20.86
N ALA A 119 12.40 0.29 -21.02
CA ALA A 119 11.60 -0.92 -20.92
C ALA A 119 11.03 -1.07 -19.51
N TYR A 120 9.78 -1.43 -19.40
CA TYR A 120 9.08 -1.64 -18.13
C TYR A 120 8.19 -2.89 -18.19
N GLU A 121 7.77 -3.36 -17.02
CA GLU A 121 6.81 -4.44 -16.88
C GLU A 121 5.81 -4.12 -15.77
N LEU A 122 4.56 -4.52 -16.00
CA LEU A 122 3.55 -4.52 -14.96
C LEU A 122 3.85 -5.69 -14.00
N ARG A 123 4.19 -5.36 -12.75
CA ARG A 123 4.40 -6.38 -11.71
C ARG A 123 3.10 -6.88 -11.14
N ILE A 124 2.21 -5.95 -10.80
CA ILE A 124 0.92 -6.28 -10.20
C ILE A 124 -0.08 -5.16 -10.46
N ALA A 125 -1.29 -5.55 -10.84
CA ALA A 125 -2.44 -4.67 -10.89
C ALA A 125 -3.32 -4.92 -9.67
N MET A 126 -3.55 -3.88 -8.88
CA MET A 126 -4.28 -3.94 -7.62
C MET A 126 -5.50 -3.03 -7.65
N ASP A 127 -6.43 -3.28 -6.73
CA ASP A 127 -7.44 -2.31 -6.33
C ASP A 127 -7.16 -1.86 -4.89
N ALA A 128 -7.24 -0.56 -4.65
CA ALA A 128 -7.34 -0.01 -3.31
C ALA A 128 -8.76 -0.26 -2.79
N MET A 129 -8.86 -0.85 -1.62
CA MET A 129 -10.14 -1.13 -0.97
C MET A 129 -10.21 -0.45 0.40
N VAL A 130 -11.41 -0.05 0.80
CA VAL A 130 -11.68 0.56 2.09
C VAL A 130 -12.85 -0.12 2.80
N LEU A 131 -12.71 -0.32 4.10
CA LEU A 131 -13.79 -0.73 5.00
C LEU A 131 -14.10 0.41 5.95
N ARG A 132 -15.32 0.94 5.86
CA ARG A 132 -15.86 1.95 6.79
C ARG A 132 -16.96 1.37 7.67
N ARG A 133 -17.58 0.29 7.25
CA ARG A 133 -18.61 -0.43 7.99
C ARG A 133 -18.40 -1.92 7.89
N LEU A 134 -18.20 -2.56 9.05
CA LEU A 134 -17.96 -3.99 9.12
C LEU A 134 -19.26 -4.80 8.99
N HIS A 135 -19.24 -5.78 8.08
CA HIS A 135 -20.20 -6.86 8.03
C HIS A 135 -19.56 -8.11 8.64
N ALA A 136 -19.77 -8.31 9.92
CA ALA A 136 -19.13 -9.42 10.63
C ALA A 136 -19.63 -10.77 10.15
N PRO A 137 -18.74 -11.72 9.78
CA PRO A 137 -19.12 -13.09 9.45
C PRO A 137 -19.54 -13.84 10.71
N LEU A 138 -20.17 -15.00 10.54
CA LEU A 138 -20.46 -15.91 11.65
C LEU A 138 -19.14 -16.38 12.28
N PRO A 139 -18.96 -16.23 13.61
CA PRO A 139 -17.75 -16.64 14.29
C PRO A 139 -17.57 -18.16 14.25
N LYS A 140 -16.33 -18.61 14.04
CA LYS A 140 -15.94 -20.03 14.11
C LYS A 140 -15.26 -20.39 15.42
N GLY A 141 -15.13 -19.38 16.29
CA GLY A 141 -14.58 -19.53 17.62
C GLY A 141 -13.05 -19.48 17.69
N GLY A 142 -12.40 -18.91 16.68
CA GLY A 142 -10.98 -18.60 16.72
C GLY A 142 -10.68 -17.31 17.47
N ALA A 143 -9.40 -17.00 17.66
CA ALA A 143 -8.93 -15.82 18.36
C ALA A 143 -7.86 -15.08 17.55
N LEU A 144 -7.96 -13.74 17.52
CA LEU A 144 -6.96 -12.85 16.95
C LEU A 144 -6.08 -12.27 18.05
N ARG A 145 -4.76 -12.38 17.89
CA ARG A 145 -3.78 -11.82 18.81
C ARG A 145 -2.60 -11.19 18.08
N LEU A 146 -1.83 -10.37 18.79
CA LEU A 146 -0.52 -9.96 18.33
C LEU A 146 0.44 -11.16 18.30
N ALA A 147 1.34 -11.16 17.33
CA ALA A 147 2.43 -12.12 17.30
C ALA A 147 3.42 -11.83 18.43
N VAL A 148 4.00 -12.90 18.97
CA VAL A 148 5.05 -12.88 19.99
C VAL A 148 6.33 -13.52 19.44
N PRO A 149 7.51 -13.32 20.04
CA PRO A 149 8.77 -13.88 19.52
C PRO A 149 8.73 -15.38 19.25
N GLU A 150 7.97 -16.13 20.04
CA GLU A 150 7.81 -17.59 19.93
C GLU A 150 7.09 -18.03 18.66
N ASP A 151 6.43 -17.11 17.96
CA ASP A 151 5.73 -17.40 16.70
C ASP A 151 6.66 -17.41 15.47
N GLU A 152 7.96 -17.10 15.63
CA GLU A 152 8.91 -16.95 14.51
C GLU A 152 8.94 -18.16 13.59
N GLU A 153 9.00 -19.37 14.15
CA GLU A 153 9.08 -20.62 13.39
C GLU A 153 7.83 -20.87 12.50
N VAL A 154 6.70 -20.28 12.86
CA VAL A 154 5.45 -20.36 12.10
C VAL A 154 5.31 -19.19 11.14
N ALA A 155 5.50 -17.97 11.62
CA ALA A 155 5.18 -16.76 10.86
C ALA A 155 6.27 -16.32 9.88
N ALA A 156 7.56 -16.56 10.15
CA ALA A 156 8.62 -16.20 9.23
C ALA A 156 8.52 -16.96 7.89
N PRO A 157 8.29 -18.31 7.86
CA PRO A 157 7.99 -19.01 6.62
C PRO A 157 6.77 -18.46 5.86
N TRP A 158 5.72 -18.04 6.57
CA TRP A 158 4.55 -17.43 5.94
C TRP A 158 4.85 -16.07 5.31
N ILE A 159 5.72 -15.26 5.93
CA ILE A 159 6.19 -14.01 5.34
C ILE A 159 6.92 -14.26 4.03
N ALA A 160 7.78 -15.28 3.97
CA ALA A 160 8.49 -15.66 2.75
C ALA A 160 7.50 -16.19 1.68
N ALA A 161 6.59 -17.08 2.06
CA ALA A 161 5.59 -17.66 1.16
C ALA A 161 4.63 -16.59 0.60
N PHE A 162 4.18 -15.64 1.43
CA PHE A 162 3.36 -14.52 0.97
C PHE A 162 4.08 -13.70 -0.10
N GLN A 163 5.35 -13.40 0.08
CA GLN A 163 6.13 -12.64 -0.91
C GLN A 163 6.21 -13.38 -2.25
N GLN A 164 6.45 -14.68 -2.22
CA GLN A 164 6.49 -15.50 -3.42
C GLN A 164 5.13 -15.58 -4.12
N GLU A 165 4.04 -15.81 -3.38
CA GLU A 165 2.68 -15.86 -3.94
C GLU A 165 2.22 -14.50 -4.50
N ALA A 166 2.68 -13.39 -3.92
CA ALA A 166 2.40 -12.03 -4.39
C ALA A 166 3.27 -11.61 -5.61
N GLY A 167 3.99 -12.54 -6.25
CA GLY A 167 4.82 -12.27 -7.43
C GLY A 167 6.08 -11.44 -7.14
N HIS A 168 6.50 -11.35 -5.89
CA HIS A 168 7.76 -10.72 -5.52
C HIS A 168 8.94 -11.67 -5.69
N ARG A 169 10.17 -11.12 -5.65
CA ARG A 169 11.38 -11.94 -5.60
C ARG A 169 11.33 -12.85 -4.37
N GLU A 170 11.91 -14.04 -4.51
CA GLU A 170 12.08 -14.97 -3.40
C GLU A 170 12.73 -14.26 -2.21
N LEU A 171 12.14 -14.42 -1.04
CA LEU A 171 12.64 -13.85 0.20
C LEU A 171 13.37 -14.94 0.99
N PRO A 172 14.69 -14.85 1.18
CA PRO A 172 15.42 -15.78 2.03
C PRO A 172 14.83 -15.84 3.44
N LEU A 173 14.82 -17.01 4.06
CA LEU A 173 14.21 -17.22 5.38
C LEU A 173 14.80 -16.29 6.45
N GLU A 174 16.11 -16.05 6.43
CA GLU A 174 16.76 -15.11 7.36
C GLU A 174 16.20 -13.69 7.24
N MET A 175 15.99 -13.20 6.02
CA MET A 175 15.36 -11.91 5.80
C MET A 175 13.89 -11.89 6.22
N ALA A 176 13.19 -13.02 6.09
CA ALA A 176 11.82 -13.17 6.59
C ALA A 176 11.78 -13.13 8.13
N ARG A 177 12.75 -13.74 8.81
CA ARG A 177 12.93 -13.67 10.27
C ARG A 177 13.20 -12.23 10.74
N GLU A 178 14.09 -11.51 10.08
CA GLU A 178 14.32 -10.09 10.39
C GLU A 178 13.04 -9.24 10.23
N LYS A 179 12.28 -9.48 9.16
CA LYS A 179 10.99 -8.80 8.96
C LYS A 179 9.98 -9.17 10.04
N PHE A 180 9.94 -10.43 10.45
CA PHE A 180 9.11 -10.90 11.56
C PHE A 180 9.45 -10.17 12.85
N GLN A 181 10.74 -10.18 13.25
CA GLN A 181 11.21 -9.54 14.48
C GLN A 181 10.85 -8.06 14.52
N LYS A 182 11.11 -7.31 13.43
CA LYS A 182 10.73 -5.89 13.32
C LYS A 182 9.22 -5.65 13.48
N ARG A 183 8.37 -6.56 12.95
CA ARG A 183 6.92 -6.45 13.07
C ARG A 183 6.42 -6.78 14.47
N VAL A 184 7.05 -7.73 15.14
CA VAL A 184 6.75 -8.07 16.55
C VAL A 184 7.15 -6.91 17.45
N GLU A 185 8.37 -6.37 17.31
CA GLU A 185 8.85 -5.21 18.07
C GLU A 185 7.91 -4.00 17.93
N LYS A 186 7.39 -3.76 16.72
CA LYS A 186 6.45 -2.67 16.43
C LYS A 186 5.01 -2.96 16.85
N GLY A 187 4.69 -4.19 17.24
CA GLY A 187 3.31 -4.61 17.56
C GLY A 187 2.35 -4.50 16.37
N THR A 188 2.84 -4.85 15.16
CA THR A 188 2.07 -4.68 13.93
C THR A 188 1.64 -5.98 13.25
N LEU A 189 2.18 -7.11 13.67
CA LEU A 189 1.86 -8.44 13.15
C LEU A 189 0.79 -9.10 14.01
N TYR A 190 -0.29 -9.54 13.38
CA TYR A 190 -1.38 -10.27 14.00
C TYR A 190 -1.44 -11.69 13.49
N LEU A 191 -1.71 -12.63 14.38
CA LEU A 191 -2.01 -14.03 14.07
C LEU A 191 -3.44 -14.34 14.47
N PHE A 192 -4.07 -15.24 13.71
CA PHE A 192 -5.36 -15.82 14.08
C PHE A 192 -5.19 -17.32 14.33
N GLU A 193 -5.72 -17.77 15.46
CA GLU A 193 -5.70 -19.15 15.90
C GLU A 193 -7.09 -19.75 15.82
N THR A 194 -7.15 -21.02 15.45
CA THR A 194 -8.38 -21.80 15.54
C THR A 194 -8.82 -21.99 16.99
N ARG A 195 -10.02 -22.53 17.22
CA ARG A 195 -10.49 -22.91 18.56
C ARG A 195 -9.53 -23.86 19.29
N ALA A 196 -8.75 -24.65 18.56
CA ALA A 196 -7.75 -25.57 19.11
C ALA A 196 -6.40 -24.89 19.44
N GLY A 197 -6.27 -23.57 19.23
CA GLY A 197 -5.04 -22.83 19.47
C GLY A 197 -3.98 -22.98 18.35
N THR A 198 -4.38 -23.46 17.18
CA THR A 198 -3.45 -23.61 16.04
C THR A 198 -3.46 -22.31 15.20
N PRO A 199 -2.30 -21.64 15.02
CA PRO A 199 -2.19 -20.50 14.12
C PRO A 199 -2.46 -20.93 12.67
N VAL A 200 -3.31 -20.18 11.96
CA VAL A 200 -3.70 -20.48 10.56
C VAL A 200 -3.71 -19.26 9.65
N PHE A 201 -3.48 -18.08 10.21
CA PHE A 201 -3.56 -16.83 9.46
C PHE A 201 -2.63 -15.78 10.06
N MET A 202 -2.09 -14.92 9.19
CA MET A 202 -1.40 -13.70 9.62
C MET A 202 -1.88 -12.48 8.82
N ALA A 203 -1.75 -11.29 9.41
CA ALA A 203 -1.87 -10.00 8.73
C ALA A 203 -1.00 -8.95 9.43
N THR A 204 -0.55 -7.95 8.68
CA THR A 204 0.27 -6.85 9.19
C THR A 204 -0.45 -5.52 9.04
N VAL A 205 -0.50 -4.71 10.10
CA VAL A 205 -0.82 -3.28 9.98
C VAL A 205 0.42 -2.57 9.45
N SER A 206 0.41 -2.18 8.18
CA SER A 206 1.60 -1.73 7.46
C SER A 206 1.76 -0.23 7.37
N ARG A 207 0.65 0.53 7.42
CA ARG A 207 0.65 2.00 7.36
C ARG A 207 -0.31 2.56 8.38
N PHE A 208 0.14 3.64 9.02
CA PHE A 208 -0.63 4.42 9.99
C PHE A 208 -0.93 5.76 9.33
N LEU A 209 -2.19 5.94 8.93
CA LEU A 209 -2.68 7.15 8.32
C LEU A 209 -3.38 8.03 9.36
N PRO A 210 -3.61 9.33 9.10
CA PRO A 210 -4.19 10.23 10.09
C PRO A 210 -5.52 9.75 10.68
N HIS A 211 -6.39 9.11 9.88
CA HIS A 211 -7.72 8.69 10.32
C HIS A 211 -8.01 7.19 10.12
N GLY A 212 -7.02 6.42 9.68
CA GLY A 212 -7.18 4.99 9.45
C GLY A 212 -5.87 4.24 9.36
N LYS A 213 -5.96 2.95 9.11
CA LYS A 213 -4.81 2.07 8.99
C LYS A 213 -4.91 1.18 7.77
N CYS A 214 -3.75 0.82 7.21
CA CYS A 214 -3.68 -0.10 6.09
C CYS A 214 -3.17 -1.47 6.54
N ILE A 215 -3.81 -2.51 6.03
CA ILE A 215 -3.42 -3.91 6.24
C ILE A 215 -2.68 -4.42 5.00
N SER A 216 -1.64 -5.20 5.21
CA SER A 216 -0.90 -5.90 4.17
C SER A 216 -0.41 -7.26 4.68
N GLY A 217 0.21 -8.05 3.79
CA GLY A 217 0.77 -9.34 4.18
C GLY A 217 -0.28 -10.30 4.75
N VAL A 218 -1.49 -10.26 4.20
CA VAL A 218 -2.57 -11.17 4.57
C VAL A 218 -2.29 -12.55 3.98
N TYR A 219 -2.11 -13.53 4.85
CA TYR A 219 -1.77 -14.88 4.46
C TYR A 219 -2.54 -15.90 5.30
N THR A 220 -3.13 -16.88 4.62
CA THR A 220 -3.75 -18.04 5.26
C THR A 220 -2.91 -19.27 4.93
N GLU A 221 -2.59 -20.05 5.94
CA GLU A 221 -1.88 -21.32 5.80
C GLU A 221 -2.61 -22.21 4.77
N PRO A 222 -1.90 -22.80 3.78
CA PRO A 222 -2.54 -23.50 2.65
C PRO A 222 -3.55 -24.57 3.03
N GLY A 223 -3.26 -25.41 4.04
CA GLY A 223 -4.17 -26.45 4.51
C GLY A 223 -5.42 -25.93 5.20
N SER A 224 -5.45 -24.65 5.56
CA SER A 224 -6.57 -23.99 6.25
C SER A 224 -7.38 -23.07 5.33
N ARG A 225 -7.01 -22.98 4.04
CA ARG A 225 -7.73 -22.17 3.05
C ARG A 225 -9.13 -22.72 2.75
N GLY A 226 -10.03 -21.86 2.31
CA GLY A 226 -11.40 -22.24 1.97
C GLY A 226 -12.33 -22.48 3.15
N GLN A 227 -11.82 -22.40 4.38
CA GLN A 227 -12.59 -22.66 5.61
C GLN A 227 -13.18 -21.38 6.25
N GLY A 228 -12.95 -20.20 5.65
CA GLY A 228 -13.48 -18.91 6.11
C GLY A 228 -12.66 -18.24 7.22
N TYR A 229 -11.51 -18.77 7.59
CA TYR A 229 -10.64 -18.17 8.62
C TYR A 229 -10.14 -16.78 8.25
N CYS A 230 -9.81 -16.54 6.97
CA CYS A 230 -9.41 -15.21 6.50
C CYS A 230 -10.50 -14.16 6.77
N GLN A 231 -11.75 -14.47 6.49
CA GLN A 231 -12.87 -13.54 6.71
C GLN A 231 -13.05 -13.24 8.21
N GLU A 232 -13.03 -14.26 9.07
CA GLU A 232 -13.16 -14.08 10.52
C GLU A 232 -11.99 -13.29 11.09
N ALA A 233 -10.75 -13.64 10.72
CA ALA A 233 -9.55 -12.98 11.19
C ALA A 233 -9.50 -11.50 10.76
N MET A 234 -9.79 -11.21 9.48
CA MET A 234 -9.85 -9.85 8.96
C MET A 234 -10.98 -9.04 9.62
N ALA A 235 -12.14 -9.63 9.84
CA ALA A 235 -13.25 -8.96 10.53
C ALA A 235 -12.88 -8.59 11.98
N LEU A 236 -12.24 -9.51 12.71
CA LEU A 236 -11.76 -9.25 14.08
C LEU A 236 -10.67 -8.16 14.10
N LEU A 237 -9.75 -8.17 13.14
CA LEU A 237 -8.72 -7.14 13.02
C LEU A 237 -9.34 -5.77 12.72
N CYS A 238 -10.23 -5.69 11.74
CA CYS A 238 -10.94 -4.45 11.42
C CYS A 238 -11.76 -3.93 12.61
N GLN A 239 -12.47 -4.82 13.30
CA GLN A 239 -13.23 -4.45 14.51
C GLN A 239 -12.30 -3.88 15.59
N ARG A 240 -11.14 -4.49 15.81
CA ARG A 240 -10.15 -4.01 16.79
C ARG A 240 -9.62 -2.63 16.41
N LEU A 241 -9.22 -2.41 15.16
CA LEU A 241 -8.68 -1.14 14.69
C LEU A 241 -9.72 -0.03 14.79
N MET A 242 -10.94 -0.26 14.29
CA MET A 242 -12.04 0.72 14.39
C MET A 242 -12.45 0.98 15.83
N GLY A 243 -12.39 -0.04 16.70
CA GLY A 243 -12.63 0.10 18.14
C GLY A 243 -11.56 0.94 18.87
N GLN A 244 -10.39 1.14 18.26
CA GLN A 244 -9.33 2.02 18.74
C GLN A 244 -9.45 3.46 18.23
N GLY A 245 -10.48 3.77 17.44
CA GLY A 245 -10.78 5.10 16.93
C GLY A 245 -10.46 5.32 15.46
N ASP A 246 -9.98 4.32 14.73
CA ASP A 246 -9.78 4.44 13.28
C ASP A 246 -11.15 4.56 12.57
N GLU A 247 -11.29 5.53 11.68
CA GLU A 247 -12.50 5.78 10.90
C GLU A 247 -12.68 4.76 9.77
N TYR A 248 -11.60 4.17 9.32
CA TYR A 248 -11.57 3.18 8.25
C TYR A 248 -10.36 2.24 8.35
N VAL A 249 -10.47 1.12 7.65
CA VAL A 249 -9.35 0.22 7.37
C VAL A 249 -9.22 0.08 5.86
N ALA A 250 -7.99 0.16 5.34
CA ALA A 250 -7.70 0.05 3.91
C ALA A 250 -6.73 -1.08 3.60
N LEU A 251 -6.73 -1.53 2.35
CA LEU A 251 -5.75 -2.49 1.83
C LEU A 251 -5.64 -2.36 0.31
N PHE A 252 -4.58 -2.94 -0.23
CA PHE A 252 -4.50 -3.27 -1.65
C PHE A 252 -4.77 -4.75 -1.87
N VAL A 253 -5.52 -5.07 -2.91
CA VAL A 253 -5.81 -6.44 -3.32
C VAL A 253 -5.42 -6.66 -4.77
N ASP A 254 -4.77 -7.77 -5.06
CA ASP A 254 -4.45 -8.18 -6.43
C ASP A 254 -5.74 -8.44 -7.21
N LYS A 255 -5.90 -7.76 -8.35
CA LYS A 255 -7.06 -7.92 -9.24
C LYS A 255 -7.22 -9.35 -9.77
N THR A 256 -6.11 -10.08 -9.87
CA THR A 256 -6.09 -11.47 -10.36
C THR A 256 -6.43 -12.50 -9.28
N ASN A 257 -6.64 -12.08 -8.02
CA ASN A 257 -7.00 -12.96 -6.92
C ASN A 257 -8.49 -12.84 -6.54
N PRO A 258 -9.40 -13.55 -7.23
CA PRO A 258 -10.84 -13.43 -7.00
C PRO A 258 -11.27 -13.97 -5.64
N VAL A 259 -10.47 -14.84 -5.01
CA VAL A 259 -10.79 -15.41 -3.69
C VAL A 259 -10.64 -14.34 -2.62
N SER A 260 -9.51 -13.64 -2.61
CA SER A 260 -9.27 -12.53 -1.66
C SER A 260 -10.25 -11.37 -1.89
N ASN A 261 -10.49 -10.99 -3.14
CA ASN A 261 -11.46 -9.95 -3.50
C ASN A 261 -12.84 -10.23 -2.90
N ARG A 262 -13.36 -11.44 -3.12
CA ARG A 262 -14.67 -11.85 -2.57
C ARG A 262 -14.67 -11.92 -1.04
N ALA A 263 -13.57 -12.38 -0.44
CA ALA A 263 -13.46 -12.48 1.01
C ALA A 263 -13.56 -11.08 1.67
N TYR A 264 -12.84 -10.10 1.13
CA TYR A 264 -12.87 -8.72 1.64
C TYR A 264 -14.21 -8.04 1.39
N GLN A 265 -14.80 -8.18 0.20
CA GLN A 265 -16.12 -7.61 -0.09
C GLN A 265 -17.21 -8.15 0.83
N LYS A 266 -17.17 -9.44 1.18
CA LYS A 266 -18.16 -10.05 2.11
C LYS A 266 -18.14 -9.44 3.50
N ILE A 267 -17.01 -8.95 3.98
CA ILE A 267 -16.91 -8.31 5.29
C ILE A 267 -17.08 -6.78 5.22
N GLY A 268 -17.30 -6.22 4.04
CA GLY A 268 -17.68 -4.82 3.85
C GLY A 268 -16.62 -3.93 3.20
N PHE A 269 -15.53 -4.48 2.67
CA PHE A 269 -14.59 -3.70 1.86
C PHE A 269 -15.19 -3.33 0.50
N GLU A 270 -14.99 -2.10 0.10
CA GLU A 270 -15.40 -1.55 -1.19
C GLU A 270 -14.18 -1.10 -2.00
N ILE A 271 -14.20 -1.30 -3.32
CA ILE A 271 -13.15 -0.82 -4.22
C ILE A 271 -13.28 0.69 -4.36
N VAL A 272 -12.17 1.40 -4.25
CA VAL A 272 -12.09 2.86 -4.37
C VAL A 272 -11.43 3.25 -5.69
N GLU A 273 -10.25 2.70 -5.97
CA GLU A 273 -9.42 3.08 -7.11
C GLU A 273 -8.48 1.94 -7.53
N ASP A 274 -8.11 1.90 -8.81
CA ASP A 274 -7.05 1.02 -9.28
C ASP A 274 -5.66 1.54 -8.87
N ASN A 275 -4.73 0.63 -8.62
CA ASN A 275 -3.33 0.93 -8.36
C ASN A 275 -2.43 -0.13 -8.99
N CYS A 276 -1.58 0.29 -9.92
CA CYS A 276 -0.66 -0.58 -10.63
C CYS A 276 0.77 -0.33 -10.16
N ASP A 277 1.54 -1.39 -10.04
CA ASP A 277 2.98 -1.36 -9.79
C ASP A 277 3.72 -1.74 -11.07
N TYR A 278 4.37 -0.77 -11.69
CA TYR A 278 5.26 -0.96 -12.84
C TYR A 278 6.71 -0.82 -12.40
N ARG A 279 7.55 -1.72 -12.86
CA ARG A 279 9.00 -1.61 -12.67
C ARG A 279 9.73 -1.51 -13.99
N LEU A 280 10.78 -0.71 -14.00
CA LEU A 280 11.73 -0.68 -15.08
C LEU A 280 12.50 -2.01 -15.10
N LYS A 281 12.66 -2.61 -16.29
CA LYS A 281 13.45 -3.83 -16.45
C LYS A 281 14.91 -3.54 -16.18
N GLU A 282 15.54 -4.38 -15.36
CA GLU A 282 16.98 -4.33 -15.14
C GLU A 282 17.69 -4.76 -16.43
N GLY A 283 18.63 -3.97 -16.94
CA GLY A 283 19.58 -4.39 -17.97
C GLY A 283 19.16 -4.21 -19.43
N THR A 284 18.39 -3.16 -19.75
CA THR A 284 18.25 -2.67 -21.16
C THR A 284 19.09 -1.45 -21.40
#